data_65e11e1178278a8c02347486470f51de
#
_entry.id   65e11e1178278a8c02347486470f51de
#
_cell.length_a   1.000
_cell.length_b   1.000
_cell.length_c   1.000
_cell.angle_alpha   90.00
_cell.angle_beta   90.00
_cell.angle_gamma   90.00
#
_symmetry.space_group_name_H-M   'P 1'
#
loop_
_entity.id
_entity.type
_entity.pdbx_description
1 polymer ?
#
loop_
_entity_poly.entity_id
_entity_poly.type
_entity_poly.pdbx_seq_one_letter_code
_entity_poly.pdbx_strand_id
1 'polypeptide(L)'
;MSLEASRGDCVAMEPRAGVSKQDIREQIWDYMESQNLADFPRPVHHRIPNFKGASHAAEQLPRLQAFQTARTIKVNPDAPQKSARFFVLESKKTLLVPTPRLRTGLFNKITPPPGATKDILRKCATSQGVRNYSVPIGLDSRVLVDLVVVGSVAVSEKGWRIGKGEGYADLEYAMMVSMGAASEETPVATIVHDCQVVDIPEELVEEHDITVDYILTPTRVIATGCERPKPMGITWFKISREMMEKIPILRSLRAREQQAGKDVTLQGEHQHLPEPGRQQTVPLSADRRPPDTPGPEANSMEAARGSPPGEGALLTADVFVGNLPQDARVSDLKRALRELGFVPQRLTWQGPRLRAFLHYPDSATAQQAVSCLQGLRLGTDTLRVALARQQRDK
;
A
#
# COMPACT_ATOMS: atom_id res chain seq x y z
N MET A 1 -31.07 44.26 5.85
CA MET A 1 -30.82 43.43 4.64
C MET A 1 -29.97 42.25 5.11
N SER A 2 -30.65 41.14 5.38
CA SER A 2 -30.04 39.90 5.86
C SER A 2 -29.45 39.16 4.66
N LEU A 3 -28.17 38.93 4.71
CA LEU A 3 -27.46 38.01 3.76
C LEU A 3 -27.69 36.58 4.29
N GLU A 4 -28.67 35.90 3.73
CA GLU A 4 -28.81 34.44 3.85
C GLU A 4 -27.68 33.80 3.04
N ALA A 5 -26.70 33.24 3.74
CA ALA A 5 -25.73 32.38 3.16
C ALA A 5 -26.42 31.09 2.72
N SER A 6 -26.48 30.89 1.40
CA SER A 6 -26.88 29.64 0.76
C SER A 6 -26.15 28.46 1.38
N ARG A 7 -26.87 27.67 2.18
CA ARG A 7 -26.44 26.30 2.55
C ARG A 7 -26.47 25.48 1.29
N GLY A 8 -25.28 25.24 0.72
CA GLY A 8 -25.13 24.26 -0.33
C GLY A 8 -25.59 22.91 0.18
N ASP A 9 -26.68 22.41 -0.34
CA ASP A 9 -27.21 21.08 -0.06
C ASP A 9 -26.14 20.06 -0.44
N CYS A 10 -25.42 19.54 0.57
CA CYS A 10 -24.72 18.27 0.44
C CYS A 10 -25.81 17.22 0.23
N VAL A 11 -25.98 16.78 -1.00
CA VAL A 11 -26.85 15.65 -1.31
C VAL A 11 -26.28 14.46 -0.55
N ALA A 12 -26.94 14.11 0.54
CA ALA A 12 -26.66 12.88 1.26
C ALA A 12 -26.87 11.73 0.28
N MET A 13 -25.76 11.08 -0.10
CA MET A 13 -25.84 9.90 -0.95
C MET A 13 -26.41 8.76 -0.12
N GLU A 14 -27.70 8.42 -0.35
CA GLU A 14 -28.31 7.27 0.27
C GLU A 14 -27.68 5.98 -0.32
N PRO A 15 -27.19 5.05 0.53
CA PRO A 15 -26.61 3.81 0.06
C PRO A 15 -27.71 2.93 -0.57
N ARG A 16 -27.49 2.53 -1.81
CA ARG A 16 -28.33 1.53 -2.48
C ARG A 16 -27.95 0.15 -1.95
N ALA A 17 -28.91 -0.74 -1.77
CA ALA A 17 -28.65 -2.13 -1.41
C ALA A 17 -27.67 -2.79 -2.42
N GLY A 18 -26.63 -3.46 -1.90
CA GLY A 18 -25.60 -4.10 -2.72
C GLY A 18 -24.42 -3.22 -3.15
N VAL A 19 -24.28 -2.01 -2.58
CA VAL A 19 -23.11 -1.13 -2.82
C VAL A 19 -21.84 -1.76 -2.26
N SER A 20 -20.76 -1.72 -3.02
CA SER A 20 -19.42 -2.14 -2.58
C SER A 20 -18.56 -0.95 -2.14
N LYS A 21 -17.47 -1.21 -1.39
CA LYS A 21 -16.45 -0.18 -1.10
C LYS A 21 -15.92 0.49 -2.38
N GLN A 22 -15.86 -0.25 -3.50
CA GLN A 22 -15.36 0.28 -4.77
C GLN A 22 -16.36 1.26 -5.39
N ASP A 23 -17.64 0.95 -5.32
CA ASP A 23 -18.68 1.86 -5.84
C ASP A 23 -18.66 3.20 -5.07
N ILE A 24 -18.51 3.15 -3.76
CA ILE A 24 -18.39 4.38 -2.93
C ILE A 24 -17.15 5.18 -3.34
N ARG A 25 -15.98 4.51 -3.58
CA ARG A 25 -14.77 5.21 -4.03
C ARG A 25 -14.99 5.93 -5.35
N GLU A 26 -15.57 5.26 -6.33
CA GLU A 26 -15.81 5.81 -7.67
C GLU A 26 -16.78 6.98 -7.60
N GLN A 27 -17.87 6.86 -6.84
CA GLN A 27 -18.83 7.94 -6.64
C GLN A 27 -18.16 9.19 -6.02
N ILE A 28 -17.31 9.02 -4.99
CA ILE A 28 -16.61 10.15 -4.36
C ILE A 28 -15.62 10.78 -5.35
N TRP A 29 -14.81 9.98 -6.04
CA TRP A 29 -13.84 10.50 -7.00
C TRP A 29 -14.51 11.25 -8.15
N ASP A 30 -15.57 10.69 -8.74
CA ASP A 30 -16.33 11.30 -9.82
C ASP A 30 -16.99 12.60 -9.35
N TYR A 31 -17.60 12.60 -8.17
CA TYR A 31 -18.22 13.79 -7.59
C TYR A 31 -17.20 14.90 -7.35
N MET A 32 -16.06 14.60 -6.73
CA MET A 32 -15.03 15.60 -6.45
C MET A 32 -14.45 16.20 -7.73
N GLU A 33 -14.27 15.41 -8.78
CA GLU A 33 -13.81 15.89 -10.08
C GLU A 33 -14.87 16.72 -10.81
N SER A 34 -16.12 16.24 -10.86
CA SER A 34 -17.21 16.92 -11.56
C SER A 34 -17.59 18.25 -10.91
N GLN A 35 -17.56 18.32 -9.58
CA GLN A 35 -17.84 19.55 -8.83
C GLN A 35 -16.62 20.46 -8.66
N ASN A 36 -15.49 20.09 -9.29
CA ASN A 36 -14.23 20.82 -9.18
C ASN A 36 -13.78 21.08 -7.73
N LEU A 37 -14.05 20.13 -6.83
CA LEU A 37 -13.61 20.15 -5.43
C LEU A 37 -12.21 19.59 -5.27
N ALA A 38 -11.81 18.71 -6.18
CA ALA A 38 -10.47 18.10 -6.20
C ALA A 38 -9.38 19.15 -6.42
N ASP A 39 -8.21 18.89 -5.81
CA ASP A 39 -6.98 19.64 -6.02
C ASP A 39 -5.86 18.70 -6.48
N PHE A 40 -4.77 19.30 -6.96
CA PHE A 40 -3.64 18.53 -7.51
C PHE A 40 -3.00 17.61 -6.43
N PRO A 41 -2.62 16.37 -6.78
CA PRO A 41 -2.58 15.76 -8.11
C PRO A 41 -3.95 15.27 -8.59
N ARG A 42 -4.30 15.60 -9.83
CA ARG A 42 -5.55 15.21 -10.50
C ARG A 42 -5.27 14.33 -11.72
N PRO A 43 -6.20 13.45 -12.13
CA PRO A 43 -7.46 13.14 -11.47
C PRO A 43 -7.23 12.42 -10.12
N VAL A 44 -8.17 12.59 -9.19
CA VAL A 44 -8.05 12.01 -7.83
C VAL A 44 -8.38 10.52 -7.77
N HIS A 45 -8.83 9.93 -8.89
CA HIS A 45 -9.13 8.50 -9.01
C HIS A 45 -7.92 7.64 -8.62
N HIS A 46 -8.20 6.56 -7.88
CA HIS A 46 -7.20 5.63 -7.33
C HIS A 46 -6.21 6.27 -6.34
N ARG A 47 -6.57 7.41 -5.77
CA ARG A 47 -5.78 8.13 -4.77
C ARG A 47 -6.60 8.41 -3.51
N ILE A 48 -5.92 8.74 -2.43
CA ILE A 48 -6.52 9.56 -1.38
C ILE A 48 -6.66 10.96 -1.99
N PRO A 49 -7.89 11.45 -2.19
CA PRO A 49 -8.11 12.67 -2.97
C PRO A 49 -7.59 13.90 -2.23
N ASN A 50 -6.81 14.73 -2.91
CA ASN A 50 -6.54 16.07 -2.45
C ASN A 50 -7.71 16.99 -2.84
N PHE A 51 -7.94 18.02 -2.08
CA PHE A 51 -9.10 18.88 -2.25
C PHE A 51 -8.82 20.34 -1.89
N LYS A 52 -9.61 21.23 -2.46
CA LYS A 52 -9.58 22.65 -2.14
C LYS A 52 -10.01 22.86 -0.69
N GLY A 53 -9.17 23.52 0.10
CA GLY A 53 -9.39 23.69 1.53
C GLY A 53 -8.74 22.61 2.43
N ALA A 54 -7.93 21.70 1.87
CA ALA A 54 -7.24 20.67 2.67
C ALA A 54 -6.34 21.27 3.75
N SER A 55 -5.63 22.36 3.47
CA SER A 55 -4.82 23.07 4.46
C SER A 55 -5.67 23.66 5.57
N HIS A 56 -6.83 24.25 5.23
CA HIS A 56 -7.77 24.82 6.22
C HIS A 56 -8.36 23.74 7.12
N ALA A 57 -8.76 22.59 6.55
CA ALA A 57 -9.20 21.44 7.35
C ALA A 57 -8.10 20.97 8.31
N ALA A 58 -6.84 20.94 7.87
CA ALA A 58 -5.70 20.54 8.68
C ALA A 58 -5.40 21.50 9.86
N GLU A 59 -5.77 22.79 9.77
CA GLU A 59 -5.61 23.78 10.84
C GLU A 59 -6.38 23.44 12.11
N GLN A 60 -7.36 22.54 12.01
CA GLN A 60 -8.08 22.04 13.17
C GLN A 60 -7.25 21.02 13.98
N LEU A 61 -6.27 20.37 13.35
CA LEU A 61 -5.49 19.28 13.98
C LEU A 61 -4.75 19.74 15.25
N PRO A 62 -4.03 20.89 15.29
CA PRO A 62 -3.38 21.36 16.51
C PRO A 62 -4.31 21.72 17.66
N ARG A 63 -5.60 21.87 17.39
CA ARG A 63 -6.64 22.19 18.42
C ARG A 63 -7.15 20.94 19.11
N LEU A 64 -6.95 19.76 18.55
CA LEU A 64 -7.38 18.51 19.17
C LEU A 64 -6.55 18.24 20.43
N GLN A 65 -7.21 17.85 21.52
CA GLN A 65 -6.53 17.41 22.74
C GLN A 65 -5.56 16.26 22.46
N ALA A 66 -5.96 15.30 21.62
CA ALA A 66 -5.12 14.19 21.19
C ALA A 66 -3.83 14.66 20.51
N PHE A 67 -3.86 15.75 19.72
CA PHE A 67 -2.66 16.34 19.15
C PHE A 67 -1.82 17.06 20.20
N GLN A 68 -2.44 17.82 21.08
CA GLN A 68 -1.73 18.63 22.09
C GLN A 68 -0.90 17.75 23.03
N THR A 69 -1.46 16.63 23.47
CA THR A 69 -0.80 15.68 24.37
C THR A 69 0.17 14.74 23.67
N ALA A 70 0.01 14.51 22.38
CA ALA A 70 0.88 13.62 21.61
C ALA A 70 2.33 14.11 21.55
N ARG A 71 3.28 13.21 21.67
CA ARG A 71 4.72 13.42 21.45
C ARG A 71 5.16 12.91 20.09
N THR A 72 4.63 11.77 19.68
CA THR A 72 4.93 11.11 18.41
C THR A 72 3.66 10.92 17.61
N ILE A 73 3.64 11.45 16.41
CA ILE A 73 2.49 11.42 15.51
C ILE A 73 2.90 10.77 14.18
N LYS A 74 2.18 9.73 13.79
CA LYS A 74 2.31 9.10 12.48
C LYS A 74 1.35 9.76 11.52
N VAL A 75 1.84 10.24 10.39
CA VAL A 75 1.02 10.89 9.35
C VAL A 75 1.29 10.22 8.00
N ASN A 76 0.23 9.84 7.29
CA ASN A 76 0.36 9.26 5.95
C ASN A 76 0.96 10.26 4.94
N PRO A 77 1.62 9.75 3.88
CA PRO A 77 2.31 10.60 2.89
C PRO A 77 1.35 11.24 1.87
N ASP A 78 0.06 10.99 1.95
CA ASP A 78 -0.92 11.47 0.97
C ASP A 78 -1.00 13.01 0.94
N ALA A 79 -1.41 13.57 -0.20
CA ALA A 79 -1.39 15.00 -0.44
C ALA A 79 -2.24 15.82 0.56
N PRO A 80 -3.49 15.44 0.92
CA PRO A 80 -4.28 16.23 1.86
C PRO A 80 -3.71 16.28 3.28
N GLN A 81 -2.80 15.35 3.67
CA GLN A 81 -2.14 15.35 4.97
C GLN A 81 -0.84 16.17 5.01
N LYS A 82 -0.48 16.87 3.93
CA LYS A 82 0.77 17.65 3.87
C LYS A 82 0.85 18.70 4.99
N SER A 83 -0.22 19.46 5.21
CA SER A 83 -0.25 20.47 6.27
C SER A 83 -0.21 19.84 7.66
N ALA A 84 -0.81 18.68 7.86
CA ALA A 84 -0.69 17.94 9.13
C ALA A 84 0.77 17.59 9.44
N ARG A 85 1.52 17.11 8.46
CA ARG A 85 2.97 16.84 8.63
C ARG A 85 3.73 18.10 9.02
N PHE A 86 3.41 19.23 8.40
CA PHE A 86 4.01 20.51 8.75
C PHE A 86 3.69 20.91 10.21
N PHE A 87 2.43 20.83 10.63
CA PHE A 87 2.03 21.20 12.00
C PHE A 87 2.68 20.33 13.07
N VAL A 88 2.88 19.03 12.80
CA VAL A 88 3.63 18.14 13.70
C VAL A 88 5.06 18.65 13.89
N LEU A 89 5.75 18.98 12.79
CA LEU A 89 7.12 19.49 12.84
C LEU A 89 7.21 20.89 13.46
N GLU A 90 6.29 21.79 13.14
CA GLU A 90 6.23 23.15 13.72
C GLU A 90 6.01 23.09 15.22
N SER A 91 5.20 22.13 15.70
CA SER A 91 4.97 21.89 17.11
C SER A 91 6.11 21.13 17.81
N LYS A 92 7.24 20.93 17.13
CA LYS A 92 8.43 20.22 17.64
C LYS A 92 8.14 18.78 18.13
N LYS A 93 7.12 18.15 17.56
CA LYS A 93 6.76 16.75 17.84
C LYS A 93 7.49 15.81 16.89
N THR A 94 7.61 14.56 17.27
CA THR A 94 8.18 13.53 16.40
C THR A 94 7.18 13.17 15.29
N LEU A 95 7.60 13.34 14.04
CA LEU A 95 6.83 12.96 12.86
C LEU A 95 7.35 11.64 12.30
N LEU A 96 6.46 10.64 12.20
CA LEU A 96 6.68 9.40 11.50
C LEU A 96 5.86 9.37 10.20
N VAL A 97 6.51 8.98 9.11
CA VAL A 97 5.84 8.79 7.82
C VAL A 97 6.15 7.38 7.31
N PRO A 98 5.14 6.61 6.88
CA PRO A 98 5.39 5.28 6.34
C PRO A 98 6.33 5.31 5.14
N THR A 99 7.12 4.27 4.99
CA THR A 99 7.90 4.10 3.76
C THR A 99 6.98 3.79 2.59
N PRO A 100 7.32 4.22 1.36
CA PRO A 100 6.47 3.97 0.20
C PRO A 100 6.20 2.47 0.01
N ARG A 101 4.92 2.10 0.09
CA ARG A 101 4.43 0.71 -0.02
C ARG A 101 5.14 -0.27 0.93
N LEU A 102 5.65 0.21 2.06
CA LEU A 102 6.36 -0.57 3.07
C LEU A 102 7.54 -1.42 2.54
N ARG A 103 8.17 -0.95 1.46
CA ARG A 103 9.23 -1.73 0.78
C ARG A 103 10.58 -1.67 1.48
N THR A 104 10.91 -0.52 2.09
CA THR A 104 12.22 -0.25 2.69
C THR A 104 12.20 -0.22 4.22
N GLY A 105 11.14 -0.69 4.83
CA GLY A 105 10.89 -0.65 6.26
C GLY A 105 9.50 -0.15 6.59
N LEU A 106 9.21 0.08 7.87
CA LEU A 106 7.89 0.51 8.31
C LEU A 106 7.75 2.03 8.27
N PHE A 107 8.64 2.77 8.96
CA PHE A 107 8.56 4.22 9.07
C PHE A 107 9.88 4.91 8.77
N ASN A 108 9.74 6.17 8.36
CA ASN A 108 10.77 7.18 8.39
C ASN A 108 10.45 8.20 9.49
N LYS A 109 11.37 8.44 10.40
CA LYS A 109 11.32 9.56 11.33
C LYS A 109 11.89 10.78 10.62
N ILE A 110 11.09 11.84 10.53
CA ILE A 110 11.55 13.08 9.91
C ILE A 110 12.44 13.85 10.87
N THR A 111 13.64 14.24 10.41
CA THR A 111 14.65 14.93 11.18
C THR A 111 15.03 16.23 10.49
N PRO A 112 14.28 17.33 10.70
CA PRO A 112 14.65 18.64 10.17
C PRO A 112 16.04 19.06 10.68
N PRO A 113 16.81 19.85 9.90
CA PRO A 113 18.10 20.37 10.35
C PRO A 113 17.91 21.27 11.59
N PRO A 114 18.93 21.36 12.46
CA PRO A 114 18.89 22.26 13.60
C PRO A 114 18.60 23.70 13.19
N GLY A 115 17.71 24.39 13.90
CA GLY A 115 17.33 25.77 13.59
C GLY A 115 16.49 25.94 12.32
N ALA A 116 15.84 24.86 11.85
CA ALA A 116 14.99 24.91 10.67
C ALA A 116 13.92 26.01 10.75
N THR A 117 13.86 26.84 9.72
CA THR A 117 12.80 27.84 9.56
C THR A 117 11.48 27.17 9.16
N LYS A 118 10.37 27.93 9.25
CA LYS A 118 9.06 27.42 8.81
C LYS A 118 9.09 26.92 7.36
N ASP A 119 9.82 27.58 6.48
CA ASP A 119 9.93 27.16 5.07
C ASP A 119 10.70 25.85 4.91
N ILE A 120 11.73 25.63 5.73
CA ILE A 120 12.43 24.34 5.76
C ILE A 120 11.51 23.26 6.31
N LEU A 121 10.72 23.52 7.37
CA LEU A 121 9.73 22.56 7.90
C LEU A 121 8.65 22.22 6.86
N ARG A 122 8.18 23.23 6.08
CA ARG A 122 7.25 22.96 4.95
C ARG A 122 7.89 22.07 3.89
N LYS A 123 9.17 22.28 3.57
CA LYS A 123 9.92 21.39 2.65
C LYS A 123 10.05 19.97 3.22
N CYS A 124 10.38 19.83 4.50
CA CYS A 124 10.45 18.53 5.17
C CYS A 124 9.12 17.76 5.13
N ALA A 125 7.99 18.48 5.14
CA ALA A 125 6.65 17.89 5.07
C ALA A 125 6.26 17.37 3.67
N THR A 126 7.02 17.68 2.63
CA THR A 126 6.79 17.18 1.26
C THR A 126 7.34 15.78 1.06
N SER A 127 6.90 15.08 0.01
CA SER A 127 7.44 13.76 -0.36
C SER A 127 8.94 13.79 -0.63
N GLN A 128 9.46 14.88 -1.19
CA GLN A 128 10.90 15.08 -1.39
C GLN A 128 11.61 15.32 -0.06
N GLY A 129 11.00 16.10 0.83
CA GLY A 129 11.54 16.35 2.17
C GLY A 129 11.62 15.09 3.01
N VAL A 130 10.61 14.24 2.95
CA VAL A 130 10.64 12.92 3.61
C VAL A 130 11.84 12.10 3.12
N ARG A 131 12.15 12.13 1.84
CA ARG A 131 13.34 11.42 1.32
C ARG A 131 14.66 12.01 1.79
N ASN A 132 14.74 13.34 1.92
CA ASN A 132 16.00 14.04 2.19
C ASN A 132 16.29 14.22 3.70
N TYR A 133 15.26 14.24 4.53
CA TYR A 133 15.35 14.61 5.95
C TYR A 133 14.76 13.53 6.85
N SER A 134 14.98 12.25 6.54
CA SER A 134 14.45 11.17 7.36
C SER A 134 15.49 10.12 7.73
N VAL A 135 15.20 9.44 8.82
CA VAL A 135 15.95 8.28 9.30
C VAL A 135 14.97 7.10 9.39
N PRO A 136 15.30 5.93 8.82
CA PRO A 136 14.46 4.75 8.93
C PRO A 136 14.31 4.29 10.38
N ILE A 137 13.11 3.87 10.75
CA ILE A 137 12.80 3.21 12.01
C ILE A 137 12.34 1.79 11.71
N GLY A 138 13.06 0.82 12.29
CA GLY A 138 12.75 -0.60 12.14
C GLY A 138 11.79 -1.13 13.22
N LEU A 139 11.48 -2.42 13.11
CA LEU A 139 10.60 -3.15 14.03
C LEU A 139 11.14 -3.25 15.47
N ASP A 140 12.46 -3.09 15.65
CA ASP A 140 13.09 -3.17 16.98
C ASP A 140 13.04 -1.85 17.74
N SER A 141 12.52 -0.82 17.12
CA SER A 141 12.32 0.48 17.75
C SER A 141 11.25 0.38 18.84
N ARG A 142 11.53 0.96 20.01
CA ARG A 142 10.55 1.13 21.09
C ARG A 142 9.74 2.42 20.95
N VAL A 143 9.44 2.81 19.72
CA VAL A 143 8.64 4.00 19.47
C VAL A 143 7.19 3.76 19.88
N LEU A 144 6.61 4.73 20.57
CA LEU A 144 5.18 4.77 20.85
C LEU A 144 4.56 5.86 19.99
N VAL A 145 3.46 5.54 19.34
CA VAL A 145 2.68 6.47 18.49
C VAL A 145 1.46 6.91 19.28
N ASP A 146 1.37 8.21 19.54
CA ASP A 146 0.32 8.81 20.37
C ASP A 146 -0.89 9.27 19.55
N LEU A 147 -0.71 9.47 18.25
CA LEU A 147 -1.77 9.87 17.31
C LEU A 147 -1.42 9.40 15.90
N VAL A 148 -2.42 8.91 15.19
CA VAL A 148 -2.31 8.53 13.78
C VAL A 148 -3.17 9.48 12.94
N VAL A 149 -2.60 10.03 11.87
CA VAL A 149 -3.33 10.80 10.86
C VAL A 149 -3.32 10.01 9.56
N VAL A 150 -4.49 9.57 9.12
CA VAL A 150 -4.66 8.66 7.98
C VAL A 150 -5.42 9.34 6.85
N GLY A 151 -5.08 9.01 5.60
CA GLY A 151 -5.83 9.44 4.43
C GLY A 151 -7.09 8.60 4.22
N SER A 152 -8.14 9.20 3.70
CA SER A 152 -9.42 8.54 3.44
C SER A 152 -10.01 8.94 2.10
N VAL A 153 -10.71 8.03 1.44
CA VAL A 153 -11.58 8.35 0.30
C VAL A 153 -12.99 8.69 0.79
N ALA A 154 -13.51 7.91 1.72
CA ALA A 154 -14.80 8.16 2.36
C ALA A 154 -14.72 7.85 3.85
N VAL A 155 -15.51 8.55 4.65
CA VAL A 155 -15.67 8.31 6.09
C VAL A 155 -17.13 8.50 6.47
N SER A 156 -17.58 7.79 7.52
CA SER A 156 -18.88 8.04 8.14
C SER A 156 -18.72 8.76 9.48
N GLU A 157 -19.75 9.44 9.91
CA GLU A 157 -19.77 10.07 11.24
C GLU A 157 -19.68 9.06 12.39
N LYS A 158 -19.92 7.77 12.08
CA LYS A 158 -19.72 6.64 13.01
C LYS A 158 -18.26 6.22 13.16
N GLY A 159 -17.34 6.84 12.42
CA GLY A 159 -15.91 6.53 12.45
C GLY A 159 -15.48 5.44 11.48
N TRP A 160 -16.35 4.99 10.60
CA TRP A 160 -16.00 4.00 9.58
C TRP A 160 -15.27 4.66 8.42
N ARG A 161 -14.30 3.95 7.84
CA ARG A 161 -13.38 4.52 6.85
C ARG A 161 -13.23 3.62 5.64
N ILE A 162 -13.18 4.25 4.48
CA ILE A 162 -12.80 3.61 3.21
C ILE A 162 -11.52 4.29 2.69
N GLY A 163 -10.46 3.51 2.57
CA GLY A 163 -9.20 3.91 1.91
C GLY A 163 -9.27 3.73 0.41
N LYS A 164 -8.14 3.93 -0.29
CA LYS A 164 -8.07 3.85 -1.76
C LYS A 164 -8.08 2.41 -2.34
N GLY A 165 -8.20 1.38 -1.49
CA GLY A 165 -8.33 -0.01 -1.92
C GLY A 165 -7.01 -0.79 -2.01
N GLU A 166 -5.89 -0.23 -1.54
CA GLU A 166 -4.60 -0.94 -1.51
C GLU A 166 -4.29 -1.62 -0.17
N GLY A 167 -5.07 -1.36 0.88
CA GLY A 167 -4.93 -1.95 2.21
C GLY A 167 -3.70 -1.52 3.02
N TYR A 168 -2.83 -0.64 2.48
CA TYR A 168 -1.59 -0.28 3.16
C TYR A 168 -1.80 0.45 4.49
N ALA A 169 -2.77 1.36 4.58
CA ALA A 169 -3.00 2.12 5.81
C ALA A 169 -3.50 1.22 6.95
N ASP A 170 -4.37 0.28 6.63
CA ASP A 170 -4.90 -0.70 7.57
C ASP A 170 -3.79 -1.65 8.03
N LEU A 171 -2.96 -2.11 7.08
CA LEU A 171 -1.80 -2.95 7.38
C LEU A 171 -0.74 -2.21 8.20
N GLU A 172 -0.44 -0.94 7.89
CA GLU A 172 0.47 -0.10 8.68
C GLU A 172 0.02 0.00 10.14
N TYR A 173 -1.28 0.20 10.37
CA TYR A 173 -1.84 0.27 11.72
C TYR A 173 -1.72 -1.08 12.43
N ALA A 174 -2.10 -2.18 11.77
CA ALA A 174 -1.98 -3.53 12.31
C ALA A 174 -0.53 -3.88 12.67
N MET A 175 0.44 -3.47 11.84
CA MET A 175 1.87 -3.63 12.14
C MET A 175 2.31 -2.81 13.36
N MET A 176 1.82 -1.56 13.51
CA MET A 176 2.11 -0.75 14.70
C MET A 176 1.62 -1.44 15.96
N VAL A 177 0.43 -2.01 15.94
CA VAL A 177 -0.12 -2.78 17.07
C VAL A 177 0.72 -4.02 17.32
N SER A 178 1.06 -4.78 16.30
CA SER A 178 1.87 -6.01 16.42
C SER A 178 3.27 -5.75 17.01
N MET A 179 3.86 -4.58 16.76
CA MET A 179 5.16 -4.21 17.34
C MET A 179 5.05 -3.47 18.68
N GLY A 180 3.85 -3.24 19.18
CA GLY A 180 3.61 -2.51 20.45
C GLY A 180 3.78 -0.99 20.33
N ALA A 181 3.80 -0.44 19.11
CA ALA A 181 3.91 1.00 18.89
C ALA A 181 2.55 1.74 18.98
N ALA A 182 1.46 1.04 18.81
CA ALA A 182 0.09 1.54 18.94
C ALA A 182 -0.79 0.51 19.67
N SER A 183 -1.93 0.96 20.15
CA SER A 183 -2.99 0.13 20.72
C SER A 183 -4.34 0.57 20.20
N GLU A 184 -5.40 -0.14 20.55
CA GLU A 184 -6.78 0.25 20.19
C GLU A 184 -7.16 1.64 20.73
N GLU A 185 -6.52 2.07 21.82
CA GLU A 185 -6.72 3.40 22.42
C GLU A 185 -5.99 4.52 21.67
N THR A 186 -5.06 4.19 20.77
CA THR A 186 -4.33 5.20 20.00
C THR A 186 -5.30 5.95 19.09
N PRO A 187 -5.50 7.28 19.28
CA PRO A 187 -6.43 8.05 18.49
C PRO A 187 -6.05 8.08 17.01
N VAL A 188 -7.05 8.07 16.16
CA VAL A 188 -6.90 8.16 14.70
C VAL A 188 -7.71 9.35 14.18
N ALA A 189 -7.05 10.25 13.47
CA ALA A 189 -7.68 11.38 12.79
C ALA A 189 -7.56 11.24 11.27
N THR A 190 -8.50 11.84 10.55
CA THR A 190 -8.45 11.94 9.10
C THR A 190 -8.83 13.34 8.64
N ILE A 191 -8.27 13.77 7.50
CA ILE A 191 -8.50 15.08 6.90
C ILE A 191 -9.17 14.85 5.55
N VAL A 192 -10.40 15.31 5.41
CA VAL A 192 -11.25 15.06 4.24
C VAL A 192 -12.05 16.31 3.88
N HIS A 193 -12.55 16.38 2.64
CA HIS A 193 -13.56 17.37 2.27
C HIS A 193 -14.94 16.95 2.84
N ASP A 194 -15.82 17.91 3.07
CA ASP A 194 -17.16 17.64 3.59
C ASP A 194 -17.95 16.61 2.77
N CYS A 195 -17.80 16.59 1.45
CA CYS A 195 -18.44 15.61 0.57
C CYS A 195 -17.94 14.17 0.72
N GLN A 196 -16.82 13.95 1.40
CA GLN A 196 -16.28 12.62 1.70
C GLN A 196 -16.88 12.02 2.99
N VAL A 197 -17.64 12.82 3.73
CA VAL A 197 -18.40 12.36 4.91
C VAL A 197 -19.74 11.86 4.41
N VAL A 198 -19.89 10.54 4.36
CA VAL A 198 -21.06 9.85 3.78
C VAL A 198 -21.52 8.73 4.70
N ASP A 199 -22.73 8.24 4.51
CA ASP A 199 -23.14 7.01 5.16
C ASP A 199 -22.44 5.82 4.50
N ILE A 200 -21.85 4.96 5.34
CA ILE A 200 -21.17 3.73 4.90
C ILE A 200 -21.97 2.57 5.50
N PRO A 201 -22.46 1.62 4.70
CA PRO A 201 -23.11 0.41 5.22
C PRO A 201 -22.20 -0.39 6.15
N GLU A 202 -22.72 -0.83 7.29
CA GLU A 202 -21.94 -1.55 8.30
C GLU A 202 -21.36 -2.85 7.78
N GLU A 203 -22.09 -3.54 6.91
CA GLU A 203 -21.68 -4.78 6.27
C GLU A 203 -20.42 -4.66 5.40
N LEU A 204 -20.03 -3.43 5.03
CA LEU A 204 -18.79 -3.16 4.29
C LEU A 204 -17.57 -3.03 5.19
N VAL A 205 -17.78 -2.87 6.51
CA VAL A 205 -16.70 -2.64 7.47
C VAL A 205 -16.20 -3.97 8.00
N GLU A 206 -14.93 -4.27 7.75
CA GLU A 206 -14.30 -5.52 8.16
C GLU A 206 -13.42 -5.32 9.43
N GLU A 207 -13.05 -6.41 10.08
CA GLU A 207 -12.26 -6.40 11.33
C GLU A 207 -10.87 -5.76 11.17
N HIS A 208 -10.31 -5.81 9.97
CA HIS A 208 -8.99 -5.25 9.66
C HIS A 208 -9.03 -3.79 9.21
N ASP A 209 -10.23 -3.21 9.01
CA ASP A 209 -10.37 -1.80 8.63
C ASP A 209 -10.08 -0.90 9.83
N ILE A 210 -9.18 0.07 9.64
CA ILE A 210 -8.93 1.10 10.66
C ILE A 210 -10.14 2.04 10.75
N THR A 211 -10.62 2.26 11.97
CA THR A 211 -11.66 3.26 12.27
C THR A 211 -11.02 4.60 12.65
N VAL A 212 -11.77 5.68 12.55
CA VAL A 212 -11.31 7.03 12.87
C VAL A 212 -12.09 7.63 14.04
N ASP A 213 -11.38 8.32 14.93
CA ASP A 213 -11.94 8.98 16.11
C ASP A 213 -12.28 10.44 15.81
N TYR A 214 -11.51 11.07 14.90
CA TYR A 214 -11.69 12.48 14.53
C TYR A 214 -11.70 12.66 13.02
N ILE A 215 -12.69 13.37 12.51
CA ILE A 215 -12.80 13.77 11.11
C ILE A 215 -12.66 15.29 11.04
N LEU A 216 -11.66 15.76 10.31
CA LEU A 216 -11.38 17.17 10.10
C LEU A 216 -11.77 17.56 8.68
N THR A 217 -12.73 18.48 8.57
CA THR A 217 -13.16 19.03 7.27
C THR A 217 -12.93 20.54 7.23
N PRO A 218 -13.04 21.19 6.07
CA PRO A 218 -12.97 22.65 5.99
C PRO A 218 -14.00 23.36 6.86
N THR A 219 -15.17 22.76 7.12
CA THR A 219 -16.26 23.43 7.81
C THR A 219 -16.48 22.96 9.26
N ARG A 220 -16.00 21.76 9.62
CA ARG A 220 -16.29 21.18 10.95
C ARG A 220 -15.25 20.14 11.40
N VAL A 221 -15.25 19.90 12.69
CA VAL A 221 -14.55 18.80 13.36
C VAL A 221 -15.60 17.85 13.92
N ILE A 222 -15.46 16.56 13.61
CA ILE A 222 -16.36 15.52 14.09
C ILE A 222 -15.57 14.58 14.99
N ALA A 223 -15.99 14.49 16.27
CA ALA A 223 -15.59 13.42 17.15
C ALA A 223 -16.59 12.27 16.95
N THR A 224 -16.14 11.14 16.42
CA THR A 224 -17.04 10.09 15.96
C THR A 224 -17.63 9.25 17.10
N GLY A 225 -16.91 9.15 18.22
CA GLY A 225 -17.31 8.27 19.31
C GLY A 225 -17.40 6.81 18.86
N CYS A 226 -16.55 6.38 17.92
CA CYS A 226 -16.62 5.06 17.32
C CYS A 226 -16.49 3.95 18.35
N GLU A 227 -17.52 3.15 18.51
CA GLU A 227 -17.55 2.02 19.44
C GLU A 227 -16.90 0.74 18.85
N ARG A 228 -16.73 0.70 17.52
CA ARG A 228 -16.09 -0.43 16.85
C ARG A 228 -14.61 -0.47 17.18
N PRO A 229 -14.10 -1.60 17.73
CA PRO A 229 -12.68 -1.72 18.08
C PRO A 229 -11.81 -1.57 16.84
N LYS A 230 -10.64 -0.98 17.03
CA LYS A 230 -9.60 -0.92 16.00
C LYS A 230 -8.92 -2.29 15.85
N PRO A 231 -8.25 -2.55 14.70
CA PRO A 231 -7.52 -3.81 14.51
C PRO A 231 -6.53 -4.08 15.64
N MET A 232 -6.57 -5.29 16.22
CA MET A 232 -5.69 -5.70 17.32
C MET A 232 -4.35 -6.30 16.84
N GLY A 233 -4.07 -6.27 15.56
CA GLY A 233 -2.89 -6.82 14.94
C GLY A 233 -3.13 -7.23 13.49
N ILE A 234 -2.18 -7.97 12.93
CA ILE A 234 -2.24 -8.41 11.54
C ILE A 234 -3.21 -9.59 11.40
N THR A 235 -4.16 -9.47 10.48
CA THR A 235 -5.08 -10.54 10.11
C THR A 235 -4.43 -11.43 9.07
N TRP A 236 -3.59 -12.39 9.51
CA TRP A 236 -2.72 -13.19 8.64
C TRP A 236 -3.45 -13.96 7.55
N PHE A 237 -4.62 -14.50 7.83
CA PHE A 237 -5.42 -15.24 6.83
C PHE A 237 -5.93 -14.38 5.66
N LYS A 238 -5.81 -13.04 5.75
CA LYS A 238 -6.06 -12.08 4.67
C LYS A 238 -4.80 -11.66 3.93
N ILE A 239 -3.62 -12.03 4.41
CA ILE A 239 -2.34 -11.74 3.78
C ILE A 239 -2.02 -12.81 2.75
N SER A 240 -1.91 -12.40 1.48
CA SER A 240 -1.51 -13.29 0.40
C SER A 240 0.01 -13.50 0.36
N ARG A 241 0.46 -14.59 -0.27
CA ARG A 241 1.89 -14.81 -0.54
C ARG A 241 2.52 -13.66 -1.34
N GLU A 242 1.77 -13.11 -2.30
CA GLU A 242 2.21 -11.96 -3.08
C GLU A 242 2.44 -10.71 -2.20
N MET A 243 1.60 -10.46 -1.21
CA MET A 243 1.82 -9.39 -0.23
C MET A 243 3.08 -9.63 0.60
N MET A 244 3.34 -10.87 1.02
CA MET A 244 4.56 -11.26 1.74
C MET A 244 5.83 -11.00 0.91
N GLU A 245 5.77 -11.15 -0.40
CA GLU A 245 6.88 -10.86 -1.31
C GLU A 245 7.08 -9.36 -1.51
N LYS A 246 5.98 -8.61 -1.66
CA LYS A 246 6.00 -7.16 -1.88
C LYS A 246 6.39 -6.35 -0.65
N ILE A 247 6.14 -6.89 0.55
CA ILE A 247 6.33 -6.21 1.83
C ILE A 247 7.25 -7.05 2.72
N PRO A 248 8.58 -6.93 2.57
CA PRO A 248 9.55 -7.80 3.25
C PRO A 248 9.43 -7.80 4.77
N ILE A 249 9.01 -6.68 5.36
CA ILE A 249 8.85 -6.51 6.82
C ILE A 249 7.80 -7.48 7.40
N LEU A 250 6.81 -7.89 6.61
CA LEU A 250 5.82 -8.90 7.03
C LEU A 250 6.44 -10.23 7.40
N ARG A 251 7.53 -10.63 6.73
CA ARG A 251 8.23 -11.89 7.03
C ARG A 251 8.80 -11.87 8.44
N SER A 252 9.41 -10.76 8.83
CA SER A 252 9.97 -10.59 10.17
C SER A 252 8.89 -10.56 11.24
N LEU A 253 7.76 -9.89 10.97
CA LEU A 253 6.62 -9.86 11.90
C LEU A 253 5.96 -11.24 12.01
N ARG A 254 5.79 -11.96 10.90
CA ARG A 254 5.24 -13.31 10.89
C ARG A 254 6.08 -14.25 11.78
N ALA A 255 7.39 -14.23 11.60
CA ALA A 255 8.30 -15.05 12.40
C ALA A 255 8.21 -14.72 13.90
N ARG A 256 8.12 -13.43 14.26
CA ARG A 256 7.97 -13.01 15.66
C ARG A 256 6.65 -13.47 16.27
N GLU A 257 5.55 -13.29 15.55
CA GLU A 257 4.23 -13.67 16.04
C GLU A 257 4.07 -15.18 16.10
N GLN A 258 4.66 -15.93 15.16
CA GLN A 258 4.73 -17.38 15.21
C GLN A 258 5.53 -17.88 16.44
N GLN A 259 6.66 -17.26 16.75
CA GLN A 259 7.44 -17.56 17.95
C GLN A 259 6.66 -17.24 19.24
N ALA A 260 5.78 -16.25 19.20
CA ALA A 260 4.88 -15.90 20.28
C ALA A 260 3.63 -16.79 20.36
N GLY A 261 3.53 -17.84 19.53
CA GLY A 261 2.44 -18.82 19.54
C GLY A 261 1.14 -18.34 18.88
N LYS A 262 1.18 -17.23 18.10
CA LYS A 262 0.01 -16.76 17.35
C LYS A 262 -0.17 -17.56 16.06
N ASP A 263 -1.43 -17.72 15.63
CA ASP A 263 -1.74 -18.25 14.31
C ASP A 263 -1.35 -17.21 13.23
N VAL A 264 -0.45 -17.61 12.37
CA VAL A 264 0.07 -16.79 11.28
C VAL A 264 -0.18 -17.43 9.91
N THR A 265 -1.20 -18.26 9.81
CA THR A 265 -1.62 -18.94 8.58
C THR A 265 -2.03 -17.91 7.53
N LEU A 266 -1.43 -17.96 6.33
CA LEU A 266 -1.71 -17.03 5.25
C LEU A 266 -2.96 -17.45 4.46
N GLN A 267 -3.46 -16.49 3.67
CA GLN A 267 -4.53 -16.76 2.72
C GLN A 267 -4.14 -17.92 1.78
N GLY A 268 -4.98 -18.96 1.74
CA GLY A 268 -4.77 -20.15 0.91
C GLY A 268 -3.77 -21.17 1.47
N GLU A 269 -3.20 -20.96 2.65
CA GLU A 269 -2.50 -22.01 3.39
C GLU A 269 -3.54 -22.85 4.14
N HIS A 270 -3.73 -24.10 3.74
CA HIS A 270 -4.55 -25.02 4.50
C HIS A 270 -3.86 -25.37 5.82
N GLN A 271 -4.56 -25.24 6.93
CA GLN A 271 -4.14 -25.87 8.18
C GLN A 271 -4.10 -27.39 7.93
N HIS A 272 -2.91 -27.97 7.85
CA HIS A 272 -2.74 -29.39 8.07
C HIS A 272 -3.02 -29.63 9.55
N LEU A 273 -4.29 -29.85 9.88
CA LEU A 273 -4.63 -30.53 11.13
C LEU A 273 -3.99 -31.91 11.03
N PRO A 274 -3.14 -32.32 11.99
CA PRO A 274 -2.70 -33.71 12.06
C PRO A 274 -3.95 -34.57 12.27
N GLU A 275 -4.25 -35.47 11.32
CA GLU A 275 -5.30 -36.43 11.48
C GLU A 275 -5.05 -37.23 12.75
N PRO A 276 -6.04 -37.43 13.64
CA PRO A 276 -5.86 -38.25 14.81
C PRO A 276 -5.70 -39.70 14.37
N GLY A 277 -4.49 -40.22 14.50
CA GLY A 277 -4.17 -41.61 14.73
C GLY A 277 -4.72 -42.65 13.78
N ARG A 278 -4.13 -42.83 12.62
CA ARG A 278 -4.16 -44.14 11.96
C ARG A 278 -2.93 -44.89 12.42
N GLN A 279 -3.14 -45.76 13.43
CA GLN A 279 -2.16 -46.76 13.83
C GLN A 279 -1.82 -47.64 12.62
N GLN A 280 -0.64 -47.46 12.08
CA GLN A 280 -0.05 -48.45 11.16
C GLN A 280 0.46 -49.61 11.98
N THR A 281 -0.27 -50.70 11.91
CA THR A 281 0.20 -52.05 12.33
C THR A 281 1.35 -52.44 11.42
N VAL A 282 2.52 -52.60 12.03
CA VAL A 282 3.71 -53.14 11.41
C VAL A 282 3.57 -54.67 11.32
N PRO A 283 3.78 -55.32 10.17
CA PRO A 283 4.02 -56.76 10.16
C PRO A 283 5.52 -57.01 10.41
N LEU A 284 5.77 -57.76 11.49
CA LEU A 284 7.04 -58.43 11.70
C LEU A 284 7.26 -59.53 10.67
N SER A 285 8.38 -59.53 9.97
CA SER A 285 9.04 -60.78 9.57
C SER A 285 10.54 -60.59 9.48
N ALA A 286 11.23 -61.49 10.18
CA ALA A 286 12.64 -61.65 10.28
C ALA A 286 13.25 -62.23 9.00
N ASP A 287 14.50 -61.97 8.66
CA ASP A 287 15.65 -62.84 8.81
C ASP A 287 17.00 -62.27 8.23
N ARG A 288 17.99 -62.23 9.07
CA ARG A 288 19.43 -62.61 8.98
C ARG A 288 20.11 -62.59 7.57
N ARG A 289 21.27 -62.07 7.39
CA ARG A 289 22.60 -61.78 7.91
C ARG A 289 23.57 -61.50 6.74
N PRO A 290 24.75 -60.83 6.98
CA PRO A 290 25.69 -60.40 5.97
C PRO A 290 26.88 -61.46 5.89
N PRO A 291 28.03 -61.27 5.29
CA PRO A 291 28.82 -60.10 4.83
C PRO A 291 29.54 -60.32 3.48
N ASP A 292 30.26 -59.30 2.99
CA ASP A 292 31.71 -59.35 2.69
C ASP A 292 32.15 -58.12 1.85
N THR A 293 33.17 -57.46 2.35
CA THR A 293 34.09 -56.56 1.63
C THR A 293 35.21 -57.42 1.03
N PRO A 294 36.04 -57.00 -0.01
CA PRO A 294 36.90 -55.84 0.12
C PRO A 294 37.14 -55.03 -1.21
N GLY A 295 37.72 -53.83 -1.02
CA GLY A 295 38.32 -53.04 -2.10
C GLY A 295 39.64 -53.62 -2.66
N PRO A 296 40.57 -52.89 -3.30
CA PRO A 296 40.77 -51.44 -3.36
C PRO A 296 41.25 -50.91 -4.74
N GLU A 297 41.78 -49.66 -4.70
CA GLU A 297 42.73 -48.99 -5.64
C GLU A 297 42.11 -48.23 -6.81
N ALA A 298 42.52 -47.10 -7.13
CA ALA A 298 43.45 -46.03 -6.78
C ALA A 298 43.54 -45.06 -7.97
N ASN A 299 43.88 -43.85 -7.65
CA ASN A 299 44.56 -42.82 -8.47
C ASN A 299 43.69 -41.87 -9.31
N SER A 300 43.76 -40.69 -8.99
CA SER A 300 44.67 -39.57 -8.96
C SER A 300 44.14 -38.35 -9.69
N MET A 301 44.25 -37.20 -9.03
CA MET A 301 44.55 -35.86 -9.56
C MET A 301 43.53 -35.23 -10.52
N GLU A 302 43.02 -34.05 -10.35
CA GLU A 302 43.69 -32.78 -10.05
C GLU A 302 42.63 -31.67 -9.81
N ALA A 303 43.06 -30.66 -9.12
CA ALA A 303 42.28 -29.53 -8.65
C ALA A 303 41.69 -28.66 -9.75
N ALA A 304 40.42 -28.23 -9.54
CA ALA A 304 39.99 -26.92 -10.00
C ALA A 304 38.90 -26.41 -9.08
N ARG A 305 39.18 -25.31 -8.45
CA ARG A 305 38.25 -24.52 -7.63
C ARG A 305 37.10 -24.03 -8.53
N GLY A 306 35.87 -24.40 -8.21
CA GLY A 306 34.66 -23.86 -8.82
C GLY A 306 33.72 -23.43 -7.73
N SER A 307 33.48 -22.15 -7.66
CA SER A 307 32.46 -21.50 -6.83
C SER A 307 31.06 -22.06 -7.12
N PRO A 308 30.13 -22.00 -6.15
CA PRO A 308 28.80 -22.54 -6.36
C PRO A 308 28.02 -21.75 -7.43
N PRO A 309 27.10 -22.40 -8.17
CA PRO A 309 26.37 -21.75 -9.24
C PRO A 309 25.42 -20.69 -8.66
N GLY A 310 25.62 -19.48 -9.19
CA GLY A 310 24.77 -18.35 -8.89
C GLY A 310 23.32 -18.61 -9.32
N GLU A 311 22.44 -17.99 -8.57
CA GLU A 311 21.04 -17.85 -8.83
C GLU A 311 20.76 -17.53 -10.30
N GLY A 312 19.94 -18.34 -10.94
CA GLY A 312 19.43 -18.09 -12.30
C GLY A 312 18.66 -16.78 -12.31
N ALA A 313 19.26 -15.74 -12.87
CA ALA A 313 18.55 -14.53 -13.24
C ALA A 313 17.42 -14.93 -14.19
N LEU A 314 16.18 -14.81 -13.75
CA LEU A 314 14.99 -14.85 -14.59
C LEU A 314 15.17 -13.78 -15.67
N LEU A 315 15.46 -14.20 -16.89
CA LEU A 315 15.59 -13.33 -18.06
C LEU A 315 14.20 -12.77 -18.39
N THR A 316 13.82 -11.69 -17.75
CA THR A 316 12.63 -10.93 -18.12
C THR A 316 12.85 -10.30 -19.49
N ALA A 317 11.88 -10.41 -20.38
CA ALA A 317 11.96 -9.80 -21.69
C ALA A 317 11.01 -8.60 -21.76
N ASP A 318 11.54 -7.50 -22.29
CA ASP A 318 10.83 -6.23 -22.38
C ASP A 318 10.32 -5.99 -23.79
N VAL A 319 9.06 -5.56 -23.90
CA VAL A 319 8.43 -5.14 -25.14
C VAL A 319 8.27 -3.61 -25.13
N PHE A 320 8.83 -2.96 -26.12
CA PHE A 320 8.66 -1.53 -26.35
C PHE A 320 7.35 -1.26 -27.10
N VAL A 321 6.57 -0.31 -26.62
CA VAL A 321 5.36 0.22 -27.28
C VAL A 321 5.55 1.72 -27.48
N GLY A 322 5.60 2.16 -28.72
CA GLY A 322 5.73 3.56 -29.11
C GLY A 322 4.55 4.04 -29.93
N ASN A 323 4.57 5.31 -30.28
CA ASN A 323 3.51 5.99 -31.00
C ASN A 323 2.17 5.96 -30.25
N LEU A 324 2.23 6.18 -28.94
CA LEU A 324 1.02 6.34 -28.13
C LEU A 324 0.36 7.69 -28.46
N PRO A 325 -0.98 7.75 -28.62
CA PRO A 325 -1.69 9.03 -28.74
C PRO A 325 -1.41 9.96 -27.56
N GLN A 326 -1.42 11.27 -27.79
CA GLN A 326 -1.16 12.26 -26.72
C GLN A 326 -2.21 12.21 -25.60
N ASP A 327 -3.43 11.87 -25.96
CA ASP A 327 -4.59 11.71 -25.07
C ASP A 327 -4.75 10.30 -24.51
N ALA A 328 -3.92 9.35 -24.96
CA ALA A 328 -3.97 7.96 -24.50
C ALA A 328 -3.68 7.84 -22.99
N ARG A 329 -4.48 7.05 -22.32
CA ARG A 329 -4.33 6.72 -20.90
C ARG A 329 -3.73 5.33 -20.72
N VAL A 330 -3.05 5.14 -19.61
CA VAL A 330 -2.53 3.81 -19.24
C VAL A 330 -3.65 2.77 -19.15
N SER A 331 -4.86 3.20 -18.75
CA SER A 331 -6.06 2.35 -18.69
C SER A 331 -6.45 1.79 -20.05
N ASP A 332 -6.33 2.60 -21.11
CA ASP A 332 -6.74 2.20 -22.47
C ASP A 332 -5.78 1.14 -23.03
N LEU A 333 -4.48 1.33 -22.82
CA LEU A 333 -3.48 0.32 -23.17
C LEU A 333 -3.68 -0.97 -22.36
N LYS A 334 -3.92 -0.86 -21.05
CA LYS A 334 -4.19 -2.03 -20.19
C LYS A 334 -5.46 -2.80 -20.60
N ARG A 335 -6.51 -2.09 -21.03
CA ARG A 335 -7.74 -2.70 -21.52
C ARG A 335 -7.47 -3.48 -22.80
N ALA A 336 -6.83 -2.86 -23.78
CA ALA A 336 -6.48 -3.50 -25.05
C ALA A 336 -5.58 -4.74 -24.84
N LEU A 337 -4.61 -4.68 -23.93
CA LEU A 337 -3.75 -5.82 -23.58
C LEU A 337 -4.53 -6.98 -22.95
N ARG A 338 -5.54 -6.68 -22.11
CA ARG A 338 -6.41 -7.72 -21.53
C ARG A 338 -7.32 -8.37 -22.56
N GLU A 339 -7.89 -7.58 -23.45
CA GLU A 339 -8.76 -8.07 -24.53
C GLU A 339 -8.02 -9.01 -25.47
N LEU A 340 -6.72 -8.78 -25.68
CA LEU A 340 -5.85 -9.63 -26.49
C LEU A 340 -5.21 -10.78 -25.71
N GLY A 341 -5.41 -10.86 -24.40
CA GLY A 341 -4.86 -11.93 -23.55
C GLY A 341 -3.38 -11.80 -23.20
N PHE A 342 -2.73 -10.66 -23.51
CA PHE A 342 -1.30 -10.44 -23.27
C PHE A 342 -1.05 -9.45 -22.13
N VAL A 343 -1.41 -9.83 -20.92
CA VAL A 343 -1.21 -8.99 -19.71
C VAL A 343 0.24 -9.08 -19.25
N PRO A 344 1.02 -7.96 -19.27
CA PRO A 344 2.39 -7.99 -18.79
C PRO A 344 2.45 -8.06 -17.26
N GLN A 345 3.51 -8.63 -16.69
CA GLN A 345 3.77 -8.62 -15.25
C GLN A 345 3.93 -7.19 -14.72
N ARG A 346 4.54 -6.33 -15.52
CA ARG A 346 4.75 -4.92 -15.21
C ARG A 346 4.61 -4.07 -16.45
N LEU A 347 4.03 -2.87 -16.31
CA LEU A 347 3.95 -1.88 -17.37
C LEU A 347 4.60 -0.57 -16.89
N THR A 348 5.60 -0.10 -17.64
CA THR A 348 6.27 1.18 -17.39
C THR A 348 5.76 2.20 -18.41
N TRP A 349 4.99 3.19 -17.98
CA TRP A 349 4.42 4.24 -18.81
C TRP A 349 5.29 5.48 -18.83
N GLN A 350 5.61 5.97 -20.03
CA GLN A 350 6.35 7.21 -20.26
C GLN A 350 5.52 8.16 -21.14
N GLY A 351 4.39 8.62 -20.61
CA GLY A 351 3.43 9.47 -21.31
C GLY A 351 4.04 10.68 -22.03
N PRO A 352 4.90 11.50 -21.38
CA PRO A 352 5.55 12.64 -22.04
C PRO A 352 6.42 12.26 -23.27
N ARG A 353 6.82 11.00 -23.37
CA ARG A 353 7.61 10.46 -24.49
C ARG A 353 6.77 9.59 -25.43
N LEU A 354 5.46 9.54 -25.27
CA LEU A 354 4.48 8.78 -26.08
C LEU A 354 4.88 7.31 -26.25
N ARG A 355 5.38 6.68 -25.15
CA ARG A 355 5.85 5.31 -25.16
C ARG A 355 5.61 4.58 -23.83
N ALA A 356 5.61 3.24 -23.89
CA ALA A 356 5.54 2.36 -22.75
C ALA A 356 6.48 1.16 -22.91
N PHE A 357 6.79 0.49 -21.79
CA PHE A 357 7.51 -0.79 -21.78
C PHE A 357 6.64 -1.82 -21.05
N LEU A 358 6.48 -2.98 -21.66
CA LEU A 358 5.76 -4.11 -21.11
C LEU A 358 6.77 -5.19 -20.72
N HIS A 359 6.76 -5.60 -19.46
CA HIS A 359 7.69 -6.58 -18.92
C HIS A 359 7.00 -7.94 -18.82
N TYR A 360 7.52 -8.93 -19.53
CA TYR A 360 7.03 -10.30 -19.53
C TYR A 360 8.00 -11.26 -18.81
N PRO A 361 7.51 -12.41 -18.29
CA PRO A 361 8.32 -13.34 -17.52
C PRO A 361 9.44 -14.00 -18.33
N ASP A 362 9.24 -14.13 -19.64
CA ASP A 362 10.16 -14.83 -20.53
C ASP A 362 10.14 -14.24 -21.96
N SER A 363 11.15 -14.58 -22.74
CA SER A 363 11.32 -14.10 -24.11
C SER A 363 10.27 -14.65 -25.08
N ALA A 364 9.76 -15.86 -24.85
CA ALA A 364 8.76 -16.47 -25.73
C ALA A 364 7.41 -15.73 -25.61
N THR A 365 6.99 -15.47 -24.38
CA THR A 365 5.77 -14.67 -24.11
C THR A 365 5.90 -13.24 -24.64
N ALA A 366 7.07 -12.61 -24.49
CA ALA A 366 7.32 -11.28 -25.05
C ALA A 366 7.26 -11.26 -26.57
N GLN A 367 7.78 -12.29 -27.24
CA GLN A 367 7.78 -12.41 -28.69
C GLN A 367 6.37 -12.64 -29.26
N GLN A 368 5.58 -13.48 -28.59
CA GLN A 368 4.16 -13.64 -28.89
C GLN A 368 3.38 -12.34 -28.71
N ALA A 369 3.62 -11.62 -27.62
CA ALA A 369 3.00 -10.32 -27.38
C ALA A 369 3.35 -9.32 -28.50
N VAL A 370 4.62 -9.24 -28.95
CA VAL A 370 4.99 -8.37 -30.07
C VAL A 370 4.21 -8.73 -31.33
N SER A 371 4.10 -10.02 -31.67
CA SER A 371 3.40 -10.48 -32.87
C SER A 371 1.90 -10.14 -32.83
N CYS A 372 1.27 -10.28 -31.67
CA CYS A 372 -0.17 -10.00 -31.51
C CYS A 372 -0.49 -8.53 -31.35
N LEU A 373 0.44 -7.74 -30.82
CA LEU A 373 0.24 -6.31 -30.60
C LEU A 373 0.67 -5.47 -31.83
N GLN A 374 1.31 -6.07 -32.81
CA GLN A 374 1.74 -5.39 -34.02
C GLN A 374 0.54 -4.93 -34.83
N GLY A 375 0.45 -3.63 -35.10
CA GLY A 375 -0.70 -3.04 -35.79
C GLY A 375 -1.89 -2.71 -34.89
N LEU A 376 -1.79 -2.92 -33.57
CA LEU A 376 -2.81 -2.51 -32.61
C LEU A 376 -3.04 -1.00 -32.71
N ARG A 377 -4.33 -0.61 -32.81
CA ARG A 377 -4.75 0.80 -32.82
C ARG A 377 -5.25 1.20 -31.44
N LEU A 378 -4.76 2.33 -30.97
CA LEU A 378 -5.28 2.98 -29.78
C LEU A 378 -5.82 4.36 -30.20
N GLY A 379 -7.13 4.55 -30.15
CA GLY A 379 -7.75 5.74 -30.76
C GLY A 379 -7.50 5.80 -32.29
N THR A 380 -6.93 6.89 -32.77
CA THR A 380 -6.62 7.12 -34.19
C THR A 380 -5.24 6.55 -34.60
N ASP A 381 -4.35 6.28 -33.63
CA ASP A 381 -2.96 5.96 -33.90
C ASP A 381 -2.68 4.46 -33.88
N THR A 382 -1.82 4.02 -34.80
CA THR A 382 -1.31 2.65 -34.82
C THR A 382 -0.04 2.57 -33.99
N LEU A 383 -0.03 1.66 -32.99
CA LEU A 383 1.10 1.50 -32.09
C LEU A 383 2.31 0.85 -32.79
N ARG A 384 3.50 1.31 -32.42
CA ARG A 384 4.75 0.68 -32.83
C ARG A 384 5.21 -0.25 -31.71
N VAL A 385 5.26 -1.56 -31.98
CA VAL A 385 5.61 -2.58 -30.99
C VAL A 385 6.87 -3.32 -31.41
N ALA A 386 7.83 -3.50 -30.51
CA ALA A 386 9.08 -4.22 -30.76
C ALA A 386 9.64 -4.78 -29.47
N LEU A 387 10.47 -5.83 -29.53
CA LEU A 387 11.29 -6.25 -28.39
C LEU A 387 12.26 -5.12 -28.03
N ALA A 388 12.33 -4.78 -26.74
CA ALA A 388 13.31 -3.80 -26.27
C ALA A 388 14.69 -4.43 -26.29
N ARG A 389 15.66 -3.75 -26.93
CA ARG A 389 17.06 -4.18 -26.87
C ARG A 389 17.58 -3.98 -25.46
N GLN A 390 18.12 -5.04 -24.84
CA GLN A 390 18.88 -4.91 -23.60
C GLN A 390 20.06 -3.95 -23.85
N GLN A 391 20.03 -2.81 -23.18
CA GLN A 391 21.22 -1.96 -23.08
C GLN A 391 22.21 -2.75 -22.21
N ARG A 392 23.27 -3.28 -22.81
CA ARG A 392 24.46 -3.69 -22.08
C ARG A 392 25.09 -2.40 -21.55
N ASP A 393 25.05 -2.23 -20.24
CA ASP A 393 25.84 -1.20 -19.57
C ASP A 393 27.30 -1.45 -19.87
N LYS A 394 27.95 -0.43 -20.43
CA LYS A 394 29.38 -0.30 -20.55
C LYS A 394 29.93 0.44 -19.34
#